data_aa50af4ac874635c756a35b77327a8f9
#
_entry.id   aa50af4ac874635c756a35b77327a8f9
#
_cell.length_a   1.000
_cell.length_b   1.000
_cell.length_c   1.000
_cell.angle_alpha   90.00
_cell.angle_beta   90.00
_cell.angle_gamma   90.00
#
_symmetry.space_group_name_H-M   'P 1'
#
loop_
_entity.id
_entity.type
_entity.pdbx_description
1 polymer ?
#
loop_
_entity_poly.entity_id
_entity_poly.type
_entity_poly.pdbx_seq_one_letter_code
_entity_poly.pdbx_strand_id
1 'polypeptide(L)'
;MQATLARRKGGATVDALVNCAGITGPNSKLADYPVDAWRQVIEVNLNGVFLCCREWVPHLRERPWARIVNIASVAGKEGNPNASAYSASKAGVIALTKSLGKELADTGVRVNCVTPAAVKTAIFDQMTPEHIAFMLSKIPMGRFGTPAEIASMVAWLCTEDCAFSTGATFDLSGGRATY
;
A
#
# COMPACT_ATOMS: atom_id res chain seq x y z
N MET A 1 0.60 -15.61 -3.04
CA MET A 1 1.15 -14.42 -2.36
C MET A 1 2.66 -14.44 -2.55
N GLN A 2 3.23 -13.57 -3.38
CA GLN A 2 4.68 -13.51 -3.58
C GLN A 2 5.22 -12.28 -2.86
N ALA A 3 5.95 -12.50 -1.75
CA ALA A 3 6.88 -11.51 -1.24
C ALA A 3 8.17 -11.63 -2.05
N THR A 4 8.59 -10.56 -2.71
CA THR A 4 9.85 -10.57 -3.45
C THR A 4 11.00 -10.41 -2.46
N LEU A 5 11.75 -11.47 -2.24
CA LEU A 5 12.96 -11.47 -1.42
C LEU A 5 14.16 -11.15 -2.31
N ALA A 6 14.79 -10.01 -2.11
CA ALA A 6 16.11 -9.74 -2.69
C ALA A 6 17.19 -10.51 -1.91
N ARG A 7 17.76 -11.56 -2.52
CA ARG A 7 18.88 -12.33 -1.94
C ARG A 7 20.21 -11.73 -2.36
N ARG A 8 21.03 -11.29 -1.41
CA ARG A 8 22.48 -11.09 -1.63
C ARG A 8 23.24 -12.41 -1.40
N LYS A 9 24.27 -12.66 -2.21
CA LYS A 9 25.20 -13.79 -2.02
C LYS A 9 25.99 -13.57 -0.70
N GLY A 10 25.88 -14.53 0.23
CA GLY A 10 26.60 -14.48 1.50
C GLY A 10 25.69 -14.41 2.74
N GLY A 11 24.74 -15.35 2.88
CA GLY A 11 23.77 -15.37 3.99
C GLY A 11 22.74 -14.26 3.79
N ALA A 12 21.58 -14.58 3.16
CA ALA A 12 20.62 -13.58 2.72
C ALA A 12 19.98 -12.88 3.91
N THR A 13 20.32 -11.62 4.15
CA THR A 13 19.62 -10.74 5.07
C THR A 13 18.56 -9.96 4.30
N VAL A 14 17.35 -9.90 4.85
CA VAL A 14 16.27 -9.01 4.35
C VAL A 14 16.39 -7.71 5.12
N ASP A 15 16.60 -6.62 4.40
CA ASP A 15 16.70 -5.27 4.97
C ASP A 15 15.51 -4.39 4.60
N ALA A 16 14.73 -4.81 3.59
CA ALA A 16 13.50 -4.10 3.19
C ALA A 16 12.35 -5.07 2.93
N LEU A 17 11.18 -4.77 3.50
CA LEU A 17 9.91 -5.46 3.27
C LEU A 17 8.95 -4.54 2.54
N VAL A 18 8.48 -4.95 1.35
CA VAL A 18 7.45 -4.22 0.60
C VAL A 18 6.18 -5.08 0.51
N ASN A 19 5.13 -4.65 1.19
CA ASN A 19 3.82 -5.30 1.17
C ASN A 19 2.96 -4.70 0.04
N CYS A 20 2.93 -5.37 -1.11
CA CYS A 20 2.26 -4.89 -2.33
C CYS A 20 1.01 -5.71 -2.71
N ALA A 21 0.84 -6.92 -2.18
CA ALA A 21 -0.30 -7.77 -2.51
C ALA A 21 -1.63 -7.10 -2.15
N GLY A 22 -2.64 -7.26 -3.02
CA GLY A 22 -3.97 -6.74 -2.76
C GLY A 22 -4.95 -7.09 -3.87
N ILE A 23 -6.24 -7.09 -3.51
CA ILE A 23 -7.37 -7.31 -4.40
C ILE A 23 -8.43 -6.22 -4.16
N THR A 24 -9.23 -5.90 -5.16
CA THR A 24 -10.28 -4.88 -5.05
C THR A 24 -11.60 -5.43 -4.49
N GLY A 25 -11.88 -6.71 -4.72
CA GLY A 25 -13.20 -7.29 -4.51
C GLY A 25 -14.23 -6.80 -5.55
N PRO A 26 -15.50 -7.20 -5.41
CA PRO A 26 -16.58 -6.77 -6.29
C PRO A 26 -16.92 -5.28 -6.10
N ASN A 27 -17.46 -4.69 -7.15
CA ASN A 27 -18.01 -3.33 -7.10
C ASN A 27 -19.51 -3.40 -6.74
N SER A 28 -19.86 -3.17 -5.48
CA SER A 28 -21.21 -3.33 -4.94
C SER A 28 -21.49 -2.32 -3.83
N LYS A 29 -22.74 -1.88 -3.71
CA LYS A 29 -23.18 -1.06 -2.56
C LYS A 29 -23.02 -1.85 -1.26
N LEU A 30 -22.80 -1.14 -0.15
CA LEU A 30 -22.54 -1.77 1.15
C LEU A 30 -23.65 -2.73 1.57
N ALA A 31 -24.92 -2.34 1.36
CA ALA A 31 -26.06 -3.17 1.74
C ALA A 31 -26.11 -4.52 1.00
N ASP A 32 -25.59 -4.55 -0.22
CA ASP A 32 -25.61 -5.73 -1.09
C ASP A 32 -24.22 -6.39 -1.21
N TYR A 33 -23.23 -5.92 -0.43
CA TYR A 33 -21.87 -6.39 -0.54
C TYR A 33 -21.74 -7.83 0.00
N PRO A 34 -21.26 -8.81 -0.80
CA PRO A 34 -21.16 -10.19 -0.35
C PRO A 34 -20.20 -10.34 0.84
N VAL A 35 -20.67 -10.96 1.92
CA VAL A 35 -19.89 -11.10 3.17
C VAL A 35 -18.59 -11.87 2.94
N ASP A 36 -18.60 -12.91 2.11
CA ASP A 36 -17.40 -13.69 1.84
C ASP A 36 -16.38 -12.91 1.01
N ALA A 37 -16.83 -12.08 0.06
CA ALA A 37 -15.95 -11.16 -0.66
C ALA A 37 -15.35 -10.10 0.27
N TRP A 38 -16.13 -9.57 1.22
CA TRP A 38 -15.62 -8.69 2.28
C TRP A 38 -14.49 -9.37 3.06
N ARG A 39 -14.75 -10.58 3.57
CA ARG A 39 -13.76 -11.36 4.33
C ARG A 39 -12.49 -11.59 3.52
N GLN A 40 -12.63 -11.98 2.25
CA GLN A 40 -11.49 -12.22 1.36
C GLN A 40 -10.65 -10.95 1.16
N VAL A 41 -11.27 -9.78 0.93
CA VAL A 41 -10.55 -8.51 0.75
C VAL A 41 -9.80 -8.13 2.02
N ILE A 42 -10.43 -8.24 3.20
CA ILE A 42 -9.79 -7.96 4.49
C ILE A 42 -8.64 -8.94 4.73
N GLU A 43 -8.85 -10.23 4.46
CA GLU A 43 -7.82 -11.26 4.65
C GLU A 43 -6.57 -11.00 3.81
N VAL A 44 -6.74 -10.68 2.53
CA VAL A 44 -5.60 -10.44 1.64
C VAL A 44 -4.94 -9.09 1.92
N ASN A 45 -5.75 -8.01 1.98
CA ASN A 45 -5.22 -6.66 1.97
C ASN A 45 -4.73 -6.16 3.32
N LEU A 46 -5.34 -6.62 4.42
CA LEU A 46 -5.02 -6.15 5.77
C LEU A 46 -4.36 -7.23 6.61
N ASN A 47 -4.99 -8.41 6.77
CA ASN A 47 -4.42 -9.49 7.56
C ASN A 47 -3.11 -9.99 6.94
N GLY A 48 -3.03 -10.07 5.60
CA GLY A 48 -1.79 -10.43 4.90
C GLY A 48 -0.64 -9.46 5.20
N VAL A 49 -0.89 -8.16 5.22
CA VAL A 49 0.11 -7.14 5.60
C VAL A 49 0.52 -7.30 7.06
N PHE A 50 -0.46 -7.46 7.96
CA PHE A 50 -0.19 -7.71 9.39
C PHE A 50 0.68 -8.95 9.59
N LEU A 51 0.34 -10.08 8.96
CA LEU A 51 1.10 -11.33 9.10
C LEU A 51 2.53 -11.20 8.59
N CYS A 52 2.73 -10.54 7.45
CA CYS A 52 4.07 -10.28 6.93
C CYS A 52 4.87 -9.38 7.88
N CYS A 53 4.29 -8.29 8.38
CA CYS A 53 4.96 -7.42 9.34
C CYS A 53 5.28 -8.18 10.64
N ARG A 54 4.30 -8.90 11.20
CA ARG A 54 4.47 -9.69 12.44
C ARG A 54 5.62 -10.69 12.33
N GLU A 55 5.74 -11.38 11.21
CA GLU A 55 6.80 -12.36 10.98
C GLU A 55 8.18 -11.71 10.84
N TRP A 56 8.27 -10.59 10.11
CA TRP A 56 9.57 -9.98 9.77
C TRP A 56 10.07 -8.95 10.79
N VAL A 57 9.21 -8.30 11.56
CA VAL A 57 9.60 -7.26 12.53
C VAL A 57 10.63 -7.76 13.54
N PRO A 58 10.53 -8.97 14.15
CA PRO A 58 11.55 -9.45 15.07
C PRO A 58 12.95 -9.51 14.45
N HIS A 59 13.04 -9.84 13.17
CA HIS A 59 14.31 -9.88 12.43
C HIS A 59 14.80 -8.48 12.04
N LEU A 60 13.90 -7.62 11.53
CA LEU A 60 14.24 -6.29 11.03
C LEU A 60 14.67 -5.35 12.16
N ARG A 61 14.08 -5.44 13.35
CA ARG A 61 14.41 -4.58 14.49
C ARG A 61 15.84 -4.78 15.02
N GLU A 62 16.45 -5.94 14.77
CA GLU A 62 17.84 -6.23 15.14
C GLU A 62 18.84 -5.65 14.13
N ARG A 63 18.35 -5.07 13.03
CA ARG A 63 19.21 -4.49 11.98
C ARG A 63 19.54 -3.03 12.32
N PRO A 64 20.76 -2.56 12.07
CA PRO A 64 21.12 -1.15 12.24
C PRO A 64 20.33 -0.25 11.26
N TRP A 65 19.82 -0.84 10.17
CA TRP A 65 19.03 -0.20 9.14
C TRP A 65 18.05 -1.20 8.53
N ALA A 66 16.76 -0.84 8.50
CA ALA A 66 15.73 -1.60 7.79
C ALA A 66 14.55 -0.71 7.37
N ARG A 67 13.77 -1.17 6.39
CA ARG A 67 12.61 -0.45 5.83
C ARG A 67 11.41 -1.37 5.67
N ILE A 68 10.23 -0.84 6.00
CA ILE A 68 8.94 -1.48 5.69
C ILE A 68 8.11 -0.47 4.91
N VAL A 69 7.67 -0.85 3.70
CA VAL A 69 6.81 -0.02 2.85
C VAL A 69 5.54 -0.78 2.54
N ASN A 70 4.41 -0.23 2.98
CA ASN A 70 3.10 -0.80 2.73
C ASN A 70 2.39 -0.08 1.58
N ILE A 71 1.85 -0.82 0.62
CA ILE A 71 1.07 -0.25 -0.47
C ILE A 71 -0.40 -0.15 -0.04
N ALA A 72 -0.78 1.05 0.40
CA ALA A 72 -2.16 1.40 0.71
C ALA A 72 -2.94 1.85 -0.56
N SER A 73 -3.73 2.88 -0.48
CA SER A 73 -4.45 3.50 -1.60
C SER A 73 -5.05 4.83 -1.16
N VAL A 74 -5.27 5.74 -2.09
CA VAL A 74 -6.09 6.93 -1.87
C VAL A 74 -7.51 6.56 -1.39
N ALA A 75 -8.03 5.40 -1.79
CA ALA A 75 -9.30 4.89 -1.31
C ALA A 75 -9.34 4.63 0.21
N GLY A 76 -8.20 4.38 0.83
CA GLY A 76 -8.08 4.27 2.29
C GLY A 76 -8.13 5.62 3.01
N LYS A 77 -7.89 6.73 2.30
CA LYS A 77 -8.01 8.11 2.82
C LYS A 77 -9.43 8.66 2.65
N GLU A 78 -10.00 8.50 1.45
CA GLU A 78 -11.27 9.14 1.07
C GLU A 78 -12.50 8.23 1.20
N GLY A 79 -12.31 6.90 1.09
CA GLY A 79 -13.39 5.97 0.83
C GLY A 79 -13.88 6.05 -0.63
N ASN A 80 -14.12 4.89 -1.25
CA ASN A 80 -14.72 4.85 -2.59
C ASN A 80 -16.12 4.24 -2.50
N PRO A 81 -17.15 4.89 -3.07
CA PRO A 81 -18.47 4.27 -3.25
C PRO A 81 -18.36 2.92 -3.96
N ASN A 82 -19.16 1.95 -3.53
CA ASN A 82 -19.21 0.58 -4.05
C ASN A 82 -17.93 -0.27 -3.85
N ALA A 83 -16.93 0.23 -3.11
CA ALA A 83 -15.67 -0.48 -2.81
C ALA A 83 -15.35 -0.42 -1.31
N SER A 84 -16.37 -0.62 -0.46
CA SER A 84 -16.27 -0.44 0.98
C SER A 84 -15.23 -1.36 1.64
N ALA A 85 -15.17 -2.64 1.25
CA ALA A 85 -14.18 -3.59 1.79
C ALA A 85 -12.75 -3.17 1.42
N TYR A 86 -12.52 -2.77 0.16
CA TYR A 86 -11.24 -2.28 -0.30
C TYR A 86 -10.82 -1.02 0.47
N SER A 87 -11.70 -0.03 0.56
CA SER A 87 -11.45 1.22 1.28
C SER A 87 -11.12 0.97 2.75
N ALA A 88 -11.93 0.16 3.44
CA ALA A 88 -11.70 -0.21 4.83
C ALA A 88 -10.36 -0.94 5.02
N SER A 89 -10.03 -1.90 4.14
CA SER A 89 -8.76 -2.62 4.22
C SER A 89 -7.56 -1.69 4.04
N LYS A 90 -7.61 -0.74 3.10
CA LYS A 90 -6.52 0.20 2.82
C LYS A 90 -6.40 1.29 3.89
N ALA A 91 -7.50 1.71 4.51
CA ALA A 91 -7.50 2.55 5.71
C ALA A 91 -6.84 1.81 6.89
N GLY A 92 -7.16 0.53 7.08
CA GLY A 92 -6.51 -0.33 8.07
C GLY A 92 -5.00 -0.43 7.88
N VAL A 93 -4.52 -0.56 6.64
CA VAL A 93 -3.08 -0.56 6.31
C VAL A 93 -2.41 0.77 6.68
N ILE A 94 -3.07 1.91 6.43
CA ILE A 94 -2.56 3.23 6.83
C ILE A 94 -2.43 3.31 8.37
N ALA A 95 -3.46 2.89 9.11
CA ALA A 95 -3.46 2.89 10.56
C ALA A 95 -2.38 1.94 11.14
N LEU A 96 -2.28 0.71 10.60
CA LEU A 96 -1.25 -0.26 10.97
C LEU A 96 0.16 0.30 10.76
N THR A 97 0.41 0.97 9.63
CA THR A 97 1.69 1.63 9.32
C THR A 97 2.05 2.68 10.38
N LYS A 98 1.06 3.51 10.77
CA LYS A 98 1.26 4.55 11.80
C LYS A 98 1.59 3.95 13.17
N SER A 99 0.89 2.89 13.57
CA SER A 99 1.15 2.19 14.83
C SER A 99 2.54 1.59 14.84
N LEU A 100 2.86 0.78 13.82
CA LEU A 100 4.14 0.08 13.73
C LEU A 100 5.33 1.05 13.58
N GLY A 101 5.15 2.17 12.86
CA GLY A 101 6.16 3.21 12.74
C GLY A 101 6.52 3.86 14.08
N LYS A 102 5.54 4.02 14.97
CA LYS A 102 5.76 4.54 16.34
C LYS A 102 6.40 3.48 17.25
N GLU A 103 5.96 2.23 17.14
CA GLU A 103 6.50 1.11 17.93
C GLU A 103 7.99 0.85 17.64
N LEU A 104 8.46 1.15 16.43
CA LEU A 104 9.84 0.92 15.99
C LEU A 104 10.69 2.20 15.89
N ALA A 105 10.20 3.33 16.39
CA ALA A 105 10.84 4.63 16.22
C ALA A 105 12.25 4.72 16.87
N ASP A 106 12.49 3.96 17.91
CA ASP A 106 13.75 3.85 18.64
C ASP A 106 14.75 2.85 18.02
N THR A 107 14.40 2.22 16.92
CA THR A 107 15.21 1.25 16.19
C THR A 107 15.74 1.82 14.86
N GLY A 108 16.52 1.00 14.12
CA GLY A 108 16.95 1.31 12.74
C GLY A 108 15.84 1.19 11.69
N VAL A 109 14.63 0.73 12.08
CA VAL A 109 13.52 0.48 11.15
C VAL A 109 12.72 1.75 10.88
N ARG A 110 12.39 2.02 9.61
CA ARG A 110 11.40 3.04 9.24
C ARG A 110 10.25 2.36 8.51
N VAL A 111 9.02 2.67 8.93
CA VAL A 111 7.79 2.04 8.43
C VAL A 111 6.91 3.11 7.82
N ASN A 112 6.68 3.04 6.53
CA ASN A 112 5.88 4.03 5.81
C ASN A 112 4.89 3.35 4.86
N CYS A 113 3.90 4.09 4.39
CA CYS A 113 3.04 3.61 3.31
C CYS A 113 2.91 4.63 2.18
N VAL A 114 2.56 4.14 1.00
CA VAL A 114 2.19 4.97 -0.15
C VAL A 114 0.70 4.82 -0.45
N THR A 115 0.07 5.91 -0.91
CA THR A 115 -1.34 5.95 -1.27
C THR A 115 -1.53 6.34 -2.73
N PRO A 116 -1.34 5.39 -3.67
CA PRO A 116 -1.58 5.66 -5.08
C PRO A 116 -3.07 5.93 -5.37
N ALA A 117 -3.34 6.81 -6.34
CA ALA A 117 -4.60 6.83 -7.06
C ALA A 117 -4.61 5.74 -8.14
N ALA A 118 -5.44 5.88 -9.17
CA ALA A 118 -5.46 4.92 -10.26
C ALA A 118 -4.12 4.93 -11.03
N VAL A 119 -3.54 3.75 -11.18
CA VAL A 119 -2.28 3.51 -11.88
C VAL A 119 -2.57 2.69 -13.13
N LYS A 120 -2.12 3.17 -14.28
CA LYS A 120 -2.34 2.49 -15.57
C LYS A 120 -1.61 1.15 -15.60
N THR A 121 -2.38 0.08 -15.59
CA THR A 121 -1.92 -1.31 -15.67
C THR A 121 -2.76 -2.06 -16.70
N ALA A 122 -2.39 -3.28 -17.05
CA ALA A 122 -3.14 -4.12 -18.00
C ALA A 122 -4.62 -4.35 -17.63
N ILE A 123 -5.02 -4.12 -16.39
CA ILE A 123 -6.42 -4.22 -15.95
C ILE A 123 -7.32 -3.16 -16.62
N PHE A 124 -6.74 -2.05 -17.09
CA PHE A 124 -7.47 -1.00 -17.81
C PHE A 124 -8.07 -1.50 -19.14
N ASP A 125 -7.44 -2.50 -19.76
CA ASP A 125 -7.92 -3.10 -21.01
C ASP A 125 -9.27 -3.83 -20.84
N GLN A 126 -9.68 -4.08 -19.59
CA GLN A 126 -10.94 -4.73 -19.21
C GLN A 126 -12.01 -3.74 -18.73
N MET A 127 -11.72 -2.44 -18.68
CA MET A 127 -12.62 -1.39 -18.19
C MET A 127 -13.32 -0.67 -19.35
N THR A 128 -14.55 -0.19 -19.08
CA THR A 128 -15.24 0.64 -20.06
C THR A 128 -14.63 2.04 -20.15
N PRO A 129 -14.69 2.72 -21.32
CA PRO A 129 -14.21 4.08 -21.48
C PRO A 129 -14.83 5.06 -20.48
N GLU A 130 -16.11 4.90 -20.14
CA GLU A 130 -16.84 5.75 -19.19
C GLU A 130 -16.27 5.59 -17.79
N HIS A 131 -15.93 4.36 -17.38
CA HIS A 131 -15.33 4.10 -16.07
C HIS A 131 -13.91 4.69 -15.99
N ILE A 132 -13.13 4.57 -17.06
CA ILE A 132 -11.80 5.18 -17.18
C ILE A 132 -11.91 6.70 -17.08
N ALA A 133 -12.82 7.33 -17.82
CA ALA A 133 -13.06 8.78 -17.78
C ALA A 133 -13.48 9.24 -16.38
N PHE A 134 -14.36 8.49 -15.71
CA PHE A 134 -14.76 8.78 -14.33
C PHE A 134 -13.59 8.73 -13.35
N MET A 135 -12.74 7.71 -13.43
CA MET A 135 -11.54 7.63 -12.58
C MET A 135 -10.57 8.78 -12.85
N LEU A 136 -10.39 9.13 -14.14
CA LEU A 136 -9.50 10.21 -14.55
C LEU A 136 -9.99 11.58 -14.05
N SER A 137 -11.31 11.83 -14.06
CA SER A 137 -11.90 13.08 -13.59
C SER A 137 -11.63 13.39 -12.12
N LYS A 138 -11.22 12.37 -11.33
CA LYS A 138 -10.85 12.52 -9.92
C LYS A 138 -9.40 12.96 -9.71
N ILE A 139 -8.56 12.95 -10.77
CA ILE A 139 -7.12 13.21 -10.65
C ILE A 139 -6.81 14.59 -11.25
N PRO A 140 -6.50 15.62 -10.45
CA PRO A 140 -6.23 16.98 -10.95
C PRO A 140 -5.11 17.08 -11.98
N MET A 141 -4.09 16.20 -11.91
CA MET A 141 -3.02 16.13 -12.93
C MET A 141 -3.51 15.67 -14.31
N GLY A 142 -4.78 15.26 -14.47
CA GLY A 142 -5.38 14.88 -15.75
C GLY A 142 -4.80 13.61 -16.39
N ARG A 143 -4.07 12.81 -15.65
CA ARG A 143 -3.51 11.53 -16.10
C ARG A 143 -3.44 10.50 -14.98
N PHE A 144 -3.37 9.24 -15.35
CA PHE A 144 -3.07 8.15 -14.42
C PHE A 144 -1.60 8.13 -14.06
N GLY A 145 -1.30 7.64 -12.85
CA GLY A 145 0.05 7.27 -12.47
C GLY A 145 0.56 6.07 -13.28
N THR A 146 1.86 5.88 -13.28
CA THR A 146 2.51 4.71 -13.87
C THR A 146 3.10 3.82 -12.78
N PRO A 147 3.26 2.49 -13.03
CA PRO A 147 3.96 1.63 -12.08
C PRO A 147 5.37 2.11 -11.75
N ALA A 148 6.07 2.71 -12.72
CA ALA A 148 7.42 3.25 -12.53
C ALA A 148 7.44 4.42 -11.53
N GLU A 149 6.44 5.32 -11.57
CA GLU A 149 6.34 6.43 -10.62
C GLU A 149 6.11 5.92 -9.18
N ILE A 150 5.25 4.90 -9.03
CA ILE A 150 5.03 4.28 -7.71
C ILE A 150 6.30 3.58 -7.23
N ALA A 151 6.96 2.81 -8.11
CA ALA A 151 8.19 2.11 -7.80
C ALA A 151 9.33 3.06 -7.40
N SER A 152 9.44 4.22 -8.03
CA SER A 152 10.44 5.24 -7.69
C SER A 152 10.28 5.76 -6.25
N MET A 153 9.05 6.05 -5.81
CA MET A 153 8.78 6.44 -4.43
C MET A 153 9.06 5.30 -3.45
N VAL A 154 8.64 4.08 -3.77
CA VAL A 154 8.92 2.91 -2.93
C VAL A 154 10.42 2.67 -2.82
N ALA A 155 11.17 2.80 -3.93
CA ALA A 155 12.62 2.66 -3.92
C ALA A 155 13.28 3.70 -3.02
N TRP A 156 12.88 4.98 -3.12
CA TRP A 156 13.39 6.04 -2.24
C TRP A 156 13.08 5.76 -0.75
N LEU A 157 11.87 5.33 -0.44
CA LEU A 157 11.48 4.94 0.92
C LEU A 157 12.31 3.77 1.47
N CYS A 158 12.92 2.98 0.59
CA CYS A 158 13.83 1.89 0.91
C CYS A 158 15.32 2.30 0.93
N THR A 159 15.65 3.59 0.86
CA THR A 159 17.03 4.08 0.96
C THR A 159 17.37 4.64 2.34
N GLU A 160 18.62 4.98 2.56
CA GLU A 160 19.09 5.70 3.75
C GLU A 160 18.60 7.16 3.78
N ASP A 161 18.30 7.77 2.62
CA ASP A 161 17.80 9.14 2.54
C ASP A 161 16.43 9.31 3.25
N CYS A 162 15.64 8.25 3.33
CA CYS A 162 14.41 8.22 4.14
C CYS A 162 14.74 7.90 5.62
N ALA A 163 15.54 8.73 6.28
CA ALA A 163 16.01 8.48 7.64
C ALA A 163 15.06 9.03 8.72
N PHE A 164 14.43 10.18 8.47
CA PHE A 164 13.63 10.90 9.48
C PHE A 164 12.11 10.81 9.24
N SER A 165 11.66 9.81 8.46
CA SER A 165 10.23 9.61 8.16
C SER A 165 9.81 8.20 8.55
N THR A 166 8.93 8.09 9.54
CA THR A 166 8.32 6.83 9.96
C THR A 166 6.85 7.05 10.33
N GLY A 167 6.00 6.06 10.09
CA GLY A 167 4.55 6.17 10.27
C GLY A 167 3.88 7.13 9.27
N ALA A 168 4.59 7.56 8.24
CA ALA A 168 4.09 8.54 7.28
C ALA A 168 3.30 7.88 6.13
N THR A 169 2.41 8.68 5.56
CA THR A 169 1.61 8.31 4.38
C THR A 169 2.03 9.21 3.21
N PHE A 170 2.70 8.63 2.23
CA PHE A 170 3.18 9.33 1.04
C PHE A 170 2.13 9.26 -0.07
N ASP A 171 1.57 10.42 -0.41
CA ASP A 171 0.54 10.52 -1.44
C ASP A 171 1.13 10.43 -2.86
N LEU A 172 0.54 9.58 -3.68
CA LEU A 172 0.86 9.41 -5.10
C LEU A 172 -0.43 9.47 -5.93
N SER A 173 -1.28 10.46 -5.63
CA SER A 173 -2.62 10.54 -6.18
C SER A 173 -2.80 11.55 -7.33
N GLY A 174 -1.72 12.24 -7.72
CA GLY A 174 -1.81 13.29 -8.75
C GLY A 174 -2.67 14.48 -8.30
N GLY A 175 -2.66 14.79 -7.00
CA GLY A 175 -3.42 15.90 -6.40
C GLY A 175 -4.84 15.53 -5.98
N ARG A 176 -5.26 14.27 -6.10
CA ARG A 176 -6.60 13.82 -5.72
C ARG A 176 -6.83 13.91 -4.21
N ALA A 177 -5.85 13.50 -3.41
CA ALA A 177 -5.87 13.63 -1.96
C ALA A 177 -4.70 14.51 -1.50
N THR A 178 -4.95 15.48 -0.61
CA THR A 178 -3.97 16.47 -0.17
C THR A 178 -3.68 16.45 1.33
N TYR A 179 -4.09 15.40 2.02
CA TYR A 179 -3.92 15.25 3.49
C TYR A 179 -3.36 13.88 3.85
#